data_4f7bd432ca6f91ca8333815ced0a0382
#
_entry.id   4f7bd432ca6f91ca8333815ced0a0382
#
_cell.length_a   1.000
_cell.length_b   1.000
_cell.length_c   1.000
_cell.angle_alpha   90.00
_cell.angle_beta   90.00
_cell.angle_gamma   90.00
#
_symmetry.space_group_name_H-M   'P 1'
#
loop_
_entity.id
_entity.type
_entity.pdbx_description
1 polymer ?
#
loop_
_entity_poly.entity_id
_entity_poly.type
_entity_poly.pdbx_seq_one_letter_code
_entity_poly.pdbx_strand_id
1 'polypeptide(L)'
;MTLLLLTALLLATLSACVGRPAEEATGEEIYLRLCASCHGDSLQGALGPSLGTGSNAASQPDDFLTATISLGRGRMPSFQSSLTEDQVDRLVGFIRQEQGQ
;
A
#
# COMPACT_ATOMS: atom_id res chain seq x y z
N MET A 1 -16.36 -41.12 -8.03
CA MET A 1 -15.15 -40.81 -7.29
C MET A 1 -14.25 -39.80 -8.00
N THR A 2 -14.05 -39.92 -9.31
CA THR A 2 -13.23 -38.94 -10.08
C THR A 2 -13.83 -37.54 -10.18
N LEU A 3 -15.14 -37.41 -10.23
CA LEU A 3 -15.84 -36.11 -10.31
C LEU A 3 -15.75 -35.31 -8.99
N LEU A 4 -15.77 -35.99 -7.85
CA LEU A 4 -15.64 -35.39 -6.52
C LEU A 4 -14.21 -34.88 -6.24
N LEU A 5 -13.18 -35.53 -6.80
CA LEU A 5 -11.79 -35.12 -6.69
C LEU A 5 -11.48 -33.86 -7.54
N LEU A 6 -12.14 -33.75 -8.71
CA LEU A 6 -12.01 -32.57 -9.58
C LEU A 6 -12.68 -31.32 -8.96
N THR A 7 -13.81 -31.49 -8.31
CA THR A 7 -14.50 -30.37 -7.62
C THR A 7 -13.74 -29.87 -6.38
N ALA A 8 -13.09 -30.78 -5.66
CA ALA A 8 -12.25 -30.40 -4.52
C ALA A 8 -10.99 -29.63 -4.93
N LEU A 9 -10.41 -29.95 -6.09
CA LEU A 9 -9.24 -29.27 -6.63
C LEU A 9 -9.58 -27.85 -7.13
N LEU A 10 -10.78 -27.63 -7.65
CA LEU A 10 -11.22 -26.33 -8.13
C LEU A 10 -11.51 -25.33 -7.01
N LEU A 11 -11.92 -25.82 -5.85
CA LEU A 11 -12.21 -24.97 -4.65
C LEU A 11 -10.95 -24.48 -3.94
N ALA A 12 -9.82 -25.16 -4.11
CA ALA A 12 -8.54 -24.77 -3.47
C ALA A 12 -7.86 -23.57 -4.14
N THR A 13 -8.27 -23.18 -5.35
CA THR A 13 -7.62 -22.09 -6.10
C THR A 13 -8.23 -20.70 -5.86
N LEU A 14 -9.34 -20.60 -5.13
CA LEU A 14 -10.02 -19.31 -4.87
C LEU A 14 -9.52 -18.56 -3.63
N SER A 15 -8.61 -19.14 -2.84
CA SER A 15 -8.15 -18.51 -1.60
C SER A 15 -6.96 -17.55 -1.73
N ALA A 16 -6.44 -17.32 -2.93
CA ALA A 16 -5.15 -16.66 -3.12
C ALA A 16 -5.20 -15.14 -3.39
N CYS A 17 -6.37 -14.49 -3.38
CA CYS A 17 -6.47 -13.14 -3.97
C CYS A 17 -6.99 -12.03 -3.07
N VAL A 18 -7.00 -12.17 -1.74
CA VAL A 18 -7.52 -11.11 -0.89
C VAL A 18 -6.43 -10.59 0.07
N GLY A 19 -6.01 -9.33 -0.11
CA GLY A 19 -5.45 -8.49 0.92
C GLY A 19 -4.06 -7.93 0.70
N ARG A 20 -3.05 -8.70 0.29
CA ARG A 20 -1.67 -8.19 0.18
C ARG A 20 -1.30 -7.87 -1.26
N PRO A 21 -0.55 -6.78 -1.50
CA PRO A 21 0.09 -6.58 -2.80
C PRO A 21 1.03 -7.75 -3.14
N ALA A 22 1.24 -7.98 -4.44
CA ALA A 22 2.27 -8.91 -4.88
C ALA A 22 3.63 -8.49 -4.31
N GLU A 23 4.49 -9.46 -3.98
CA GLU A 23 5.77 -9.18 -3.35
C GLU A 23 6.63 -8.23 -4.18
N GLU A 24 6.61 -8.37 -5.50
CA GLU A 24 7.34 -7.55 -6.47
C GLU A 24 6.59 -6.29 -6.91
N ALA A 25 5.44 -5.95 -6.32
CA ALA A 25 4.68 -4.76 -6.66
C ALA A 25 5.54 -3.49 -6.52
N THR A 26 5.40 -2.60 -7.50
CA THR A 26 6.08 -1.29 -7.46
C THR A 26 5.51 -0.40 -6.38
N GLY A 27 6.23 0.64 -5.98
CA GLY A 27 5.73 1.63 -5.04
C GLY A 27 4.44 2.30 -5.53
N GLU A 28 4.34 2.58 -6.83
CA GLU A 28 3.13 3.12 -7.46
C GLU A 28 1.95 2.15 -7.35
N GLU A 29 2.16 0.87 -7.67
CA GLU A 29 1.11 -0.15 -7.57
C GLU A 29 0.60 -0.30 -6.14
N ILE A 30 1.51 -0.29 -5.16
CA ILE A 30 1.16 -0.33 -3.74
C ILE A 30 0.35 0.90 -3.35
N TYR A 31 0.81 2.09 -3.77
CA TYR A 31 0.13 3.35 -3.48
C TYR A 31 -1.30 3.35 -4.03
N LEU A 32 -1.49 3.03 -5.30
CA LEU A 32 -2.80 3.03 -5.94
C LEU A 32 -3.76 2.04 -5.27
N ARG A 33 -3.25 0.92 -4.80
CA ARG A 33 -4.07 -0.11 -4.16
C ARG A 33 -4.45 0.21 -2.71
N LEU A 34 -3.53 0.75 -1.91
CA LEU A 34 -3.70 0.88 -0.46
C LEU A 34 -3.83 2.31 0.06
N CYS A 35 -3.39 3.28 -0.69
CA CYS A 35 -3.23 4.65 -0.21
C CYS A 35 -4.14 5.65 -0.94
N ALA A 36 -4.36 5.45 -2.23
CA ALA A 36 -5.02 6.41 -3.11
C ALA A 36 -6.47 6.70 -2.70
N SER A 37 -7.20 5.73 -2.15
CA SER A 37 -8.59 5.94 -1.73
C SER A 37 -8.73 7.05 -0.67
N CYS A 38 -7.72 7.25 0.16
CA CYS A 38 -7.70 8.31 1.17
C CYS A 38 -6.85 9.51 0.77
N HIS A 39 -5.72 9.28 0.11
CA HIS A 39 -4.75 10.34 -0.21
C HIS A 39 -4.88 10.89 -1.64
N GLY A 40 -5.73 10.30 -2.46
CA GLY A 40 -5.96 10.70 -3.85
C GLY A 40 -5.03 9.98 -4.82
N ASP A 41 -5.47 9.80 -6.07
CA ASP A 41 -4.73 9.09 -7.12
C ASP A 41 -3.43 9.80 -7.51
N SER A 42 -3.39 11.13 -7.32
CA SER A 42 -2.24 12.00 -7.61
C SER A 42 -1.64 12.60 -6.33
N LEU A 43 -1.82 11.97 -5.18
CA LEU A 43 -1.36 12.44 -3.86
C LEU A 43 -1.99 13.79 -3.42
N GLN A 44 -3.06 14.22 -4.08
CA GLN A 44 -3.69 15.52 -3.84
C GLN A 44 -4.45 15.63 -2.52
N GLY A 45 -4.73 14.49 -1.87
CA GLY A 45 -5.58 14.42 -0.68
C GLY A 45 -7.05 14.22 -1.03
N ALA A 46 -7.77 13.65 -0.09
CA ALA A 46 -9.23 13.45 -0.11
C ALA A 46 -9.71 13.29 1.33
N LEU A 47 -10.04 12.07 1.78
CA LEU A 47 -10.32 11.79 3.19
C LEU A 47 -9.06 11.97 4.07
N GLY A 48 -7.90 11.60 3.54
CA GLY A 48 -6.61 11.86 4.15
C GLY A 48 -5.94 13.11 3.59
N PRO A 49 -4.85 13.58 4.22
CA PRO A 49 -4.16 14.78 3.77
C PRO A 49 -3.44 14.56 2.44
N SER A 50 -3.14 15.66 1.75
CA SER A 50 -2.25 15.65 0.60
C SER A 50 -0.87 15.11 0.99
N LEU A 51 -0.29 14.32 0.11
CA LEU A 51 1.09 13.81 0.23
C LEU A 51 2.01 14.38 -0.86
N GLY A 52 1.49 15.24 -1.72
CA GLY A 52 2.20 15.78 -2.86
C GLY A 52 3.23 16.85 -2.49
N THR A 53 3.74 17.50 -3.53
CA THR A 53 4.70 18.62 -3.41
C THR A 53 4.12 19.71 -2.50
N GLY A 54 4.93 20.19 -1.55
CA GLY A 54 4.52 21.24 -0.62
C GLY A 54 3.62 20.78 0.53
N SER A 55 3.26 19.50 0.60
CA SER A 55 2.50 18.95 1.72
C SER A 55 3.34 18.89 3.00
N ASN A 56 2.67 18.73 4.14
CA ASN A 56 3.36 18.47 5.40
C ASN A 56 4.22 17.21 5.33
N ALA A 57 3.73 16.16 4.68
CA ALA A 57 4.50 14.92 4.49
C ALA A 57 5.80 15.15 3.71
N ALA A 58 5.80 16.07 2.74
CA ALA A 58 6.99 16.38 1.96
C ALA A 58 8.12 17.00 2.79
N SER A 59 7.80 17.63 3.89
CA SER A 59 8.78 18.24 4.82
C SER A 59 9.26 17.29 5.93
N GLN A 60 8.68 16.12 6.03
CA GLN A 60 9.05 15.13 7.05
C GLN A 60 10.16 14.21 6.54
N PRO A 61 11.03 13.69 7.42
CA PRO A 61 12.04 12.70 7.02
C PRO A 61 11.42 11.35 6.62
N ASP A 62 12.17 10.53 5.91
CA ASP A 62 11.73 9.20 5.47
C ASP A 62 11.29 8.32 6.64
N ASP A 63 12.00 8.38 7.76
CA ASP A 63 11.65 7.60 8.96
C ASP A 63 10.25 7.93 9.47
N PHE A 64 9.83 9.18 9.36
CA PHE A 64 8.47 9.57 9.72
C PHE A 64 7.43 8.94 8.80
N LEU A 65 7.67 8.94 7.50
CA LEU A 65 6.78 8.30 6.53
C LEU A 65 6.73 6.79 6.76
N THR A 66 7.89 6.17 6.92
CA THR A 66 8.00 4.73 7.19
C THR A 66 7.24 4.34 8.45
N ALA A 67 7.44 5.04 9.55
CA ALA A 67 6.75 4.78 10.81
C ALA A 67 5.24 5.00 10.70
N THR A 68 4.82 6.07 10.02
CA THR A 68 3.39 6.38 9.83
C THR A 68 2.69 5.31 9.00
N ILE A 69 3.31 4.82 7.93
CA ILE A 69 2.77 3.74 7.10
C ILE A 69 2.70 2.45 7.90
N SER A 70 3.78 2.08 8.59
CA SER A 70 3.88 0.82 9.30
C SER A 70 2.97 0.76 10.52
N LEU A 71 2.93 1.81 11.33
CA LEU A 71 2.23 1.82 12.61
C LEU A 71 0.83 2.44 12.53
N GLY A 72 0.55 3.19 11.48
CA GLY A 72 -0.66 3.99 11.39
C GLY A 72 -0.57 5.27 12.23
N ARG A 73 -1.54 6.16 12.05
CA ARG A 73 -1.65 7.40 12.81
C ARG A 73 -3.07 7.95 12.73
N GLY A 74 -3.71 8.16 13.88
CA GLY A 74 -5.08 8.63 13.91
C GLY A 74 -6.02 7.70 13.15
N ARG A 75 -6.68 8.20 12.10
CA ARG A 75 -7.58 7.39 11.24
C ARG A 75 -6.85 6.56 10.19
N MET A 76 -5.57 6.83 9.96
CA MET A 76 -4.77 6.05 9.05
C MET A 76 -4.45 4.69 9.67
N PRO A 77 -4.82 3.58 9.01
CA PRO A 77 -4.55 2.26 9.55
C PRO A 77 -3.06 1.90 9.50
N SER A 78 -2.67 0.92 10.31
CA SER A 78 -1.34 0.29 10.23
C SER A 78 -1.30 -0.67 9.04
N PHE A 79 -0.21 -0.62 8.27
CA PHE A 79 0.06 -1.54 7.17
C PHE A 79 1.17 -2.56 7.49
N GLN A 80 1.58 -2.65 8.75
CA GLN A 80 2.67 -3.53 9.17
C GLN A 80 2.42 -5.00 8.84
N SER A 81 1.17 -5.45 8.93
CA SER A 81 0.80 -6.83 8.59
C SER A 81 0.53 -7.04 7.09
N SER A 82 0.43 -5.98 6.31
CA SER A 82 0.08 -6.00 4.89
C SER A 82 1.26 -5.75 3.96
N LEU A 83 2.31 -5.10 4.44
CA LEU A 83 3.49 -4.73 3.67
C LEU A 83 4.76 -5.24 4.34
N THR A 84 5.71 -5.72 3.53
CA THR A 84 7.08 -5.99 3.97
C THR A 84 7.86 -4.68 4.10
N GLU A 85 9.02 -4.72 4.78
CA GLU A 85 9.91 -3.55 4.86
C GLU A 85 10.34 -3.05 3.48
N ASP A 86 10.71 -3.96 2.57
CA ASP A 86 11.07 -3.62 1.20
C ASP A 86 9.92 -2.96 0.44
N GLN A 87 8.69 -3.41 0.66
CA GLN A 87 7.50 -2.79 0.07
C GLN A 87 7.26 -1.39 0.62
N VAL A 88 7.46 -1.17 1.93
CA VAL A 88 7.37 0.16 2.54
C VAL A 88 8.44 1.09 1.95
N ASP A 89 9.66 0.61 1.78
CA ASP A 89 10.75 1.40 1.18
C ASP A 89 10.42 1.82 -0.25
N ARG A 90 9.88 0.90 -1.06
CA ARG A 90 9.46 1.23 -2.43
C ARG A 90 8.29 2.22 -2.46
N LEU A 91 7.35 2.09 -1.52
CA LEU A 91 6.23 3.01 -1.39
C LEU A 91 6.72 4.42 -1.00
N VAL A 92 7.60 4.52 -0.01
CA VAL A 92 8.20 5.82 0.38
C VAL A 92 8.97 6.42 -0.79
N GLY A 93 9.75 5.62 -1.52
CA GLY A 93 10.46 6.06 -2.72
C GLY A 93 9.52 6.64 -3.79
N PHE A 94 8.39 5.98 -4.04
CA PHE A 94 7.37 6.48 -4.96
C PHE A 94 6.79 7.82 -4.49
N ILE A 95 6.42 7.94 -3.23
CA ILE A 95 5.87 9.18 -2.65
C ILE A 95 6.89 10.32 -2.81
N ARG A 96 8.18 10.07 -2.52
CA ARG A 96 9.23 11.07 -2.68
C ARG A 96 9.41 11.50 -4.13
N GLN A 97 9.37 10.56 -5.05
CA GLN A 97 9.43 10.87 -6.48
C GLN A 97 8.28 11.79 -6.90
N GLU A 98 7.07 11.52 -6.46
CA GLU A 98 5.91 12.36 -6.75
C GLU A 98 5.98 13.74 -6.06
N GLN A 99 6.72 13.86 -4.96
CA GLN A 99 7.02 15.14 -4.30
C GLN A 99 8.12 15.92 -4.99
N GLY A 100 8.77 15.39 -6.00
CA GLY A 100 9.90 16.02 -6.70
C GLY A 100 11.23 15.88 -5.95
N GLN A 101 11.34 14.89 -5.13
CA GLN A 101 12.54 14.64 -4.31
C GLN A 101 13.36 13.44 -4.78
#